data_a73bd1d4d3ffe7f09d356e73a73c566a
#
_entry.id   a73bd1d4d3ffe7f09d356e73a73c566a
#
_cell.length_a   1.000
_cell.length_b   1.000
_cell.length_c   1.000
_cell.angle_alpha   90.00
_cell.angle_beta   90.00
_cell.angle_gamma   90.00
#
_symmetry.space_group_name_H-M   'P 1'
#
loop_
_entity.id
_entity.type
_entity.pdbx_description
1 polymer ?
#
loop_
_entity_poly.entity_id
_entity_poly.type
_entity_poly.pdbx_seq_one_letter_code
_entity_poly.pdbx_strand_id
1 'polypeptide(L)'
;MPQSLPPLVQGHPIVDPDGSPTAFYLLRWQDLIDSFTKTPTKAQIGSTGLTAALATTTIFTTTAAGDYQVGYYIQKTAPDGVSSSLTVTLGWTANGQALTRVFSALTLDSLAANQGEPIQVYADGLTDITIAVAYASNTPGTMTWLYRAVAQLLA
;
A
#
# COMPACT_ATOMS: atom_id res chain seq x y z
N MET A 1 3.98 10.13 -12.02
CA MET A 1 5.02 10.81 -12.84
C MET A 1 5.42 12.07 -12.10
N PRO A 2 6.71 12.36 -11.90
CA PRO A 2 7.09 13.64 -11.37
C PRO A 2 6.60 14.71 -12.35
N GLN A 3 5.77 15.62 -11.89
CA GLN A 3 5.38 16.78 -12.69
C GLN A 3 6.66 17.56 -13.00
N SER A 4 6.99 17.65 -14.28
CA SER A 4 8.09 18.53 -14.70
C SER A 4 7.70 19.96 -14.32
N LEU A 5 8.50 20.59 -13.48
CA LEU A 5 8.34 22.01 -13.20
C LEU A 5 8.33 22.76 -14.54
N PRO A 6 7.33 23.61 -14.80
CA PRO A 6 7.34 24.42 -16.00
C PRO A 6 8.63 25.25 -16.07
N PRO A 7 9.23 25.46 -17.23
CA PRO A 7 10.48 26.20 -17.36
C PRO A 7 10.36 27.57 -16.70
N LEU A 8 11.45 28.06 -16.11
CA LEU A 8 11.54 29.43 -15.62
C LEU A 8 11.23 30.36 -16.79
N VAL A 9 10.20 31.17 -16.67
CA VAL A 9 9.83 32.14 -17.71
C VAL A 9 10.92 33.19 -17.73
N GLN A 10 11.65 33.27 -18.84
CA GLN A 10 12.68 34.26 -19.06
C GLN A 10 12.06 35.66 -18.96
N GLY A 11 12.56 36.52 -18.07
CA GLY A 11 12.08 37.88 -17.90
C GLY A 11 11.30 38.21 -16.63
N HIS A 12 10.99 37.23 -15.77
CA HIS A 12 10.46 37.53 -14.43
C HIS A 12 11.60 37.87 -13.45
N PRO A 13 11.57 39.04 -12.80
CA PRO A 13 12.55 39.36 -11.77
C PRO A 13 12.46 38.39 -10.61
N ILE A 14 13.60 38.00 -10.06
CA ILE A 14 13.69 37.10 -8.89
C ILE A 14 13.26 37.82 -7.62
N VAL A 15 13.48 39.15 -7.60
CA VAL A 15 13.17 40.02 -6.50
C VAL A 15 12.40 41.26 -7.00
N ASP A 16 11.50 41.74 -6.16
CA ASP A 16 10.83 43.00 -6.36
C ASP A 16 11.80 44.18 -6.16
N PRO A 17 11.46 45.41 -6.59
CA PRO A 17 12.30 46.60 -6.40
C PRO A 17 12.71 46.90 -4.95
N ASP A 18 11.99 46.36 -3.97
CA ASP A 18 12.31 46.48 -2.53
C ASP A 18 13.28 45.38 -2.03
N GLY A 19 13.74 44.49 -2.93
CA GLY A 19 14.64 43.40 -2.60
C GLY A 19 13.96 42.11 -2.05
N SER A 20 12.63 42.09 -1.93
CA SER A 20 11.91 40.89 -1.53
C SER A 20 11.73 39.91 -2.68
N PRO A 21 11.69 38.60 -2.43
CA PRO A 21 11.40 37.62 -3.46
C PRO A 21 10.00 37.84 -4.04
N THR A 22 9.88 37.82 -5.39
CA THR A 22 8.56 37.96 -6.02
C THR A 22 7.64 36.82 -5.62
N ALA A 23 6.32 37.08 -5.58
CA ALA A 23 5.32 36.04 -5.25
C ALA A 23 5.43 34.81 -6.16
N PHE A 24 5.83 35.00 -7.43
CA PHE A 24 6.09 33.91 -8.37
C PHE A 24 7.20 32.97 -7.90
N TYR A 25 8.31 33.51 -7.40
CA TYR A 25 9.43 32.71 -6.88
C TYR A 25 9.10 32.03 -5.57
N LEU A 26 8.37 32.70 -4.68
CA LEU A 26 7.91 32.11 -3.41
C LEU A 26 7.02 30.90 -3.64
N LEU A 27 6.05 31.00 -4.56
CA LEU A 27 5.18 29.87 -4.94
C LEU A 27 5.99 28.71 -5.53
N ARG A 28 6.99 29.02 -6.39
CA ARG A 28 7.86 28.00 -6.98
C ARG A 28 8.72 27.28 -5.93
N TRP A 29 9.26 28.03 -4.98
CA TRP A 29 10.01 27.44 -3.88
C TRP A 29 9.11 26.56 -3.01
N GLN A 30 7.88 26.99 -2.76
CA GLN A 30 6.93 26.20 -2.00
C GLN A 30 6.59 24.90 -2.73
N ASP A 31 6.28 24.96 -4.03
CA ASP A 31 6.03 23.76 -4.85
C ASP A 31 7.22 22.80 -4.84
N LEU A 32 8.45 23.35 -4.91
CA LEU A 32 9.67 22.55 -4.86
C LEU A 32 9.84 21.89 -3.48
N ILE A 33 9.66 22.64 -2.40
CA ILE A 33 9.73 22.12 -1.05
C ILE A 33 8.67 21.03 -0.85
N ASP A 34 7.43 21.27 -1.27
CA ASP A 34 6.34 20.31 -1.17
C ASP A 34 6.64 19.02 -1.94
N SER A 35 7.28 19.11 -3.10
CA SER A 35 7.68 17.94 -3.88
C SER A 35 8.74 17.07 -3.20
N PHE A 36 9.63 17.67 -2.39
CA PHE A 36 10.66 16.95 -1.64
C PHE A 36 10.20 16.51 -0.25
N THR A 37 9.27 17.24 0.36
CA THR A 37 8.82 16.97 1.74
C THR A 37 7.54 16.16 1.82
N LYS A 38 6.79 16.03 0.71
CA LYS A 38 5.56 15.27 0.66
C LYS A 38 5.86 13.79 0.88
N THR A 39 5.73 13.36 2.13
CA THR A 39 5.81 11.93 2.46
C THR A 39 4.65 11.22 1.77
N PRO A 40 4.91 10.16 0.96
CA PRO A 40 3.83 9.41 0.36
C PRO A 40 2.85 8.94 1.43
N THR A 41 1.56 9.19 1.22
CA THR A 41 0.53 8.68 2.11
C THR A 41 0.57 7.16 2.07
N LYS A 42 0.93 6.56 3.19
CA LYS A 42 1.01 5.10 3.34
C LYS A 42 0.39 4.65 4.64
N ALA A 43 -0.19 3.46 4.62
CA ALA A 43 -0.60 2.75 5.81
C ALA A 43 0.01 1.35 5.84
N GLN A 44 0.26 0.86 7.02
CA GLN A 44 0.77 -0.48 7.25
C GLN A 44 0.01 -1.13 8.39
N ILE A 45 -0.41 -2.37 8.16
CA ILE A 45 -1.02 -3.23 9.19
C ILE A 45 -0.29 -4.57 9.25
N GLY A 46 -0.48 -5.28 10.34
CA GLY A 46 0.07 -6.63 10.49
C GLY A 46 -0.27 -7.23 11.84
N SER A 47 -0.18 -8.54 11.92
CA SER A 47 -0.35 -9.30 13.16
C SER A 47 0.53 -10.55 13.14
N THR A 48 0.81 -11.08 14.31
CA THR A 48 1.60 -12.30 14.53
C THR A 48 0.84 -13.30 15.39
N GLY A 49 1.25 -14.57 15.34
CA GLY A 49 0.65 -15.61 16.17
C GLY A 49 -0.78 -15.98 15.77
N LEU A 50 -1.15 -15.73 14.51
CA LEU A 50 -2.46 -16.12 13.99
C LEU A 50 -2.54 -17.64 13.83
N THR A 51 -3.67 -18.22 14.24
CA THR A 51 -3.95 -19.68 14.17
C THR A 51 -5.16 -20.01 13.31
N ALA A 52 -5.78 -19.00 12.70
CA ALA A 52 -6.99 -19.11 11.89
C ALA A 52 -6.95 -18.15 10.70
N ALA A 53 -7.96 -18.22 9.85
CA ALA A 53 -8.12 -17.24 8.74
C ALA A 53 -8.19 -15.81 9.26
N LEU A 54 -7.70 -14.88 8.44
CA LEU A 54 -7.89 -13.44 8.65
C LEU A 54 -9.14 -13.00 7.88
N ALA A 55 -10.13 -12.52 8.61
CA ALA A 55 -11.29 -11.88 8.01
C ALA A 55 -10.87 -10.62 7.22
N THR A 56 -11.73 -10.17 6.32
CA THR A 56 -11.49 -8.94 5.56
C THR A 56 -11.15 -7.78 6.50
N THR A 57 -9.97 -7.23 6.33
CA THR A 57 -9.40 -6.17 7.18
C THR A 57 -8.95 -5.03 6.30
N THR A 58 -9.31 -3.79 6.67
CA THR A 58 -8.89 -2.59 5.94
C THR A 58 -7.40 -2.33 6.18
N ILE A 59 -6.63 -2.24 5.09
CA ILE A 59 -5.23 -1.79 5.10
C ILE A 59 -5.21 -0.28 5.16
N PHE A 60 -6.01 0.36 4.31
CA PHE A 60 -6.04 1.80 4.11
C PHE A 60 -7.38 2.24 3.53
N THR A 61 -7.97 3.31 4.09
CA THR A 61 -9.08 4.02 3.46
C THR A 61 -8.50 5.15 2.62
N THR A 62 -8.72 5.10 1.32
CA THR A 62 -8.18 6.09 0.37
C THR A 62 -8.75 7.48 0.65
N THR A 63 -7.92 8.51 0.58
CA THR A 63 -8.35 9.92 0.74
C THR A 63 -8.68 10.57 -0.60
N ALA A 64 -8.11 10.06 -1.68
CA ALA A 64 -8.32 10.53 -3.05
C ALA A 64 -8.29 9.35 -4.01
N ALA A 65 -8.95 9.50 -5.15
CA ALA A 65 -8.80 8.55 -6.25
C ALA A 65 -7.39 8.65 -6.83
N GLY A 66 -6.78 7.50 -7.16
CA GLY A 66 -5.43 7.47 -7.71
C GLY A 66 -4.84 6.07 -7.77
N ASP A 67 -3.57 6.02 -8.19
CA ASP A 67 -2.81 4.78 -8.26
C ASP A 67 -2.15 4.48 -6.91
N TYR A 68 -2.36 3.28 -6.43
CA TYR A 68 -1.80 2.79 -5.16
C TYR A 68 -0.91 1.58 -5.41
N GLN A 69 0.23 1.54 -4.73
CA GLN A 69 1.00 0.31 -4.58
C GLN A 69 0.52 -0.40 -3.32
N VAL A 70 0.06 -1.63 -3.48
CA VAL A 70 -0.40 -2.48 -2.37
C VAL A 70 0.49 -3.70 -2.31
N GLY A 71 1.11 -3.94 -1.16
CA GLY A 71 1.97 -5.08 -0.94
C GLY A 71 1.53 -5.87 0.28
N TYR A 72 1.80 -7.16 0.28
CA TYR A 72 1.61 -8.01 1.44
C TYR A 72 2.82 -8.92 1.64
N TYR A 73 2.94 -9.42 2.86
CA TYR A 73 3.87 -10.47 3.24
C TYR A 73 3.18 -11.39 4.24
N ILE A 74 3.23 -12.69 4.00
CA ILE A 74 2.78 -13.73 4.93
C ILE A 74 3.90 -14.73 5.17
N GLN A 75 3.97 -15.25 6.38
CA GLN A 75 4.98 -16.22 6.78
C GLN A 75 4.42 -17.18 7.82
N LYS A 76 4.72 -18.47 7.67
CA LYS A 76 4.54 -19.47 8.71
C LYS A 76 5.57 -19.27 9.81
N THR A 77 5.14 -19.29 11.06
CA THR A 77 6.01 -19.08 12.22
C THR A 77 6.14 -20.30 13.12
N ALA A 78 5.19 -21.25 13.07
CA ALA A 78 5.30 -22.53 13.74
C ALA A 78 4.68 -23.65 12.88
N PRO A 79 5.21 -24.89 12.95
CA PRO A 79 4.70 -26.01 12.19
C PRO A 79 3.32 -26.45 12.71
N ASP A 80 2.55 -27.11 11.86
CA ASP A 80 1.26 -27.69 12.19
C ASP A 80 1.22 -29.23 12.10
N GLY A 81 2.31 -29.83 11.63
CA GLY A 81 2.43 -31.27 11.46
C GLY A 81 1.59 -31.87 10.33
N VAL A 82 0.83 -31.06 9.61
CA VAL A 82 -0.01 -31.46 8.47
C VAL A 82 0.10 -30.41 7.37
N SER A 83 -0.28 -30.79 6.15
CA SER A 83 -0.34 -29.84 5.03
C SER A 83 -1.40 -28.78 5.28
N SER A 84 -0.99 -27.53 5.24
CA SER A 84 -1.83 -26.35 5.37
C SER A 84 -1.52 -25.36 4.28
N SER A 85 -2.45 -24.46 4.00
CA SER A 85 -2.21 -23.38 3.04
C SER A 85 -2.85 -22.08 3.48
N LEU A 86 -2.23 -20.98 3.06
CA LEU A 86 -2.76 -19.63 3.18
C LEU A 86 -2.99 -19.07 1.78
N THR A 87 -4.16 -18.48 1.56
CA THR A 87 -4.50 -17.82 0.30
C THR A 87 -4.87 -16.38 0.59
N VAL A 88 -4.09 -15.44 0.04
CA VAL A 88 -4.31 -14.00 0.21
C VAL A 88 -5.27 -13.50 -0.84
N THR A 89 -6.19 -12.64 -0.43
CA THR A 89 -7.08 -11.86 -1.30
C THR A 89 -6.92 -10.39 -0.94
N LEU A 90 -6.56 -9.57 -1.93
CA LEU A 90 -6.62 -8.12 -1.84
C LEU A 90 -7.90 -7.63 -2.50
N GLY A 91 -8.55 -6.61 -1.92
CA GLY A 91 -9.77 -6.00 -2.44
C GLY A 91 -9.65 -4.48 -2.48
N TRP A 92 -10.26 -3.86 -3.49
CA TRP A 92 -10.37 -2.41 -3.65
C TRP A 92 -11.59 -2.05 -4.50
N THR A 93 -11.92 -0.76 -4.58
CA THR A 93 -12.99 -0.26 -5.45
C THR A 93 -12.37 0.64 -6.52
N ALA A 94 -12.72 0.42 -7.78
CA ALA A 94 -12.30 1.25 -8.91
C ALA A 94 -13.48 1.51 -9.85
N ASN A 95 -13.69 2.76 -10.22
CA ASN A 95 -14.82 3.19 -11.06
C ASN A 95 -16.18 2.71 -10.53
N GLY A 96 -16.36 2.76 -9.20
CA GLY A 96 -17.57 2.30 -8.52
C GLY A 96 -17.75 0.78 -8.47
N GLN A 97 -16.77 0.00 -8.93
CA GLN A 97 -16.84 -1.47 -8.94
C GLN A 97 -15.89 -2.05 -7.88
N ALA A 98 -16.40 -2.97 -7.06
CA ALA A 98 -15.58 -3.76 -6.15
C ALA A 98 -14.75 -4.78 -6.94
N LEU A 99 -13.44 -4.73 -6.78
CA LEU A 99 -12.48 -5.59 -7.45
C LEU A 99 -11.68 -6.38 -6.41
N THR A 100 -11.26 -7.58 -6.79
CA THR A 100 -10.41 -8.43 -5.94
C THR A 100 -9.31 -9.09 -6.76
N ARG A 101 -8.17 -9.33 -6.11
CA ARG A 101 -7.12 -10.21 -6.62
C ARG A 101 -6.83 -11.31 -5.60
N VAL A 102 -6.98 -12.54 -6.04
CA VAL A 102 -6.61 -13.73 -5.27
C VAL A 102 -5.23 -14.18 -5.73
N PHE A 103 -4.33 -14.42 -4.78
CA PHE A 103 -2.97 -14.90 -5.06
C PHE A 103 -2.90 -16.41 -4.96
N SER A 104 -1.85 -17.00 -5.53
CA SER A 104 -1.61 -18.44 -5.39
C SER A 104 -1.51 -18.84 -3.92
N ALA A 105 -2.05 -20.02 -3.58
CA ALA A 105 -1.96 -20.51 -2.22
C ALA A 105 -0.50 -20.76 -1.83
N LEU A 106 -0.08 -20.24 -0.67
CA LEU A 106 1.18 -20.59 -0.04
C LEU A 106 1.00 -21.91 0.70
N THR A 107 1.68 -22.97 0.26
CA THR A 107 1.73 -24.23 1.01
C THR A 107 2.67 -24.09 2.21
N LEU A 108 2.28 -24.67 3.34
CA LEU A 108 2.95 -24.47 4.62
C LEU A 108 3.75 -25.69 5.07
N ASP A 109 4.34 -26.40 4.12
CA ASP A 109 5.06 -27.66 4.38
C ASP A 109 6.43 -27.45 5.05
N SER A 110 6.92 -26.21 5.10
CA SER A 110 8.18 -25.89 5.78
C SER A 110 8.09 -24.60 6.61
N LEU A 111 8.94 -24.48 7.62
CA LEU A 111 9.06 -23.25 8.43
C LEU A 111 9.55 -22.05 7.66
N ALA A 112 10.24 -22.27 6.54
CA ALA A 112 10.70 -21.20 5.66
C ALA A 112 9.63 -20.72 4.68
N ALA A 113 8.41 -21.29 4.72
CA ALA A 113 7.33 -20.90 3.82
C ALA A 113 6.93 -19.44 4.05
N ASN A 114 7.11 -18.63 3.04
CA ASN A 114 6.71 -17.22 3.01
C ASN A 114 6.31 -16.81 1.60
N GLN A 115 5.49 -15.77 1.52
CA GLN A 115 5.08 -15.18 0.25
C GLN A 115 4.87 -13.68 0.43
N GLY A 116 5.23 -12.91 -0.59
CA GLY A 116 4.93 -11.49 -0.66
C GLY A 116 4.95 -11.01 -2.10
N GLU A 117 3.98 -10.20 -2.47
CA GLU A 117 3.86 -9.66 -3.83
C GLU A 117 3.28 -8.25 -3.78
N PRO A 118 3.95 -7.23 -4.37
CA PRO A 118 3.36 -5.92 -4.58
C PRO A 118 2.52 -5.91 -5.86
N ILE A 119 1.38 -5.23 -5.82
CA ILE A 119 0.58 -4.91 -7.00
C ILE A 119 0.32 -3.41 -7.08
N GLN A 120 0.10 -2.92 -8.29
CA GLN A 120 -0.38 -1.57 -8.52
C GLN A 120 -1.86 -1.63 -8.88
N VAL A 121 -2.67 -0.80 -8.22
CA VAL A 121 -4.11 -0.71 -8.44
C VAL A 121 -4.52 0.75 -8.53
N TYR A 122 -5.48 1.07 -9.39
CA TYR A 122 -6.23 2.30 -9.29
C TYR A 122 -7.35 2.09 -8.28
N ALA A 123 -7.51 3.00 -7.31
CA ALA A 123 -8.59 2.96 -6.34
C ALA A 123 -9.34 4.28 -6.29
N ASP A 124 -10.66 4.21 -6.09
CA ASP A 124 -11.52 5.37 -5.92
C ASP A 124 -11.22 6.06 -4.58
N GLY A 125 -11.52 7.36 -4.49
CA GLY A 125 -11.41 8.10 -3.23
C GLY A 125 -12.48 7.67 -2.23
N LEU A 126 -12.14 7.72 -0.94
CA LEU A 126 -13.01 7.37 0.19
C LEU A 126 -13.50 5.91 0.17
N THR A 127 -12.69 5.01 -0.40
CA THR A 127 -12.94 3.56 -0.41
C THR A 127 -11.84 2.81 0.30
N ASP A 128 -12.14 1.57 0.73
CA ASP A 128 -11.18 0.75 1.45
C ASP A 128 -10.35 -0.11 0.51
N ILE A 129 -9.04 -0.15 0.76
CA ILE A 129 -8.14 -1.19 0.27
C ILE A 129 -8.02 -2.22 1.38
N THR A 130 -8.36 -3.47 1.09
CA THR A 130 -8.52 -4.52 2.09
C THR A 130 -7.64 -5.74 1.83
N ILE A 131 -7.39 -6.51 2.88
CA ILE A 131 -6.76 -7.83 2.83
C ILE A 131 -7.63 -8.85 3.55
N ALA A 132 -7.73 -10.05 3.01
CA ALA A 132 -8.24 -11.23 3.68
C ALA A 132 -7.29 -12.42 3.44
N VAL A 133 -7.20 -13.34 4.37
CA VAL A 133 -6.39 -14.56 4.21
C VAL A 133 -7.23 -15.76 4.58
N ALA A 134 -7.50 -16.61 3.59
CA ALA A 134 -8.10 -17.91 3.84
C ALA A 134 -7.04 -18.87 4.36
N TYR A 135 -7.40 -19.65 5.38
CA TYR A 135 -6.58 -20.70 5.96
C TYR A 135 -7.26 -22.05 5.75
N ALA A 136 -6.55 -22.98 5.15
CA ALA A 136 -6.99 -24.36 4.99
C ALA A 136 -6.02 -25.30 5.70
N SER A 137 -6.54 -26.14 6.59
CA SER A 137 -5.80 -27.19 7.32
C SER A 137 -6.72 -28.31 7.72
N ASN A 138 -6.19 -29.53 7.74
CA ASN A 138 -6.88 -30.70 8.26
C ASN A 138 -6.90 -30.74 9.81
N THR A 139 -6.00 -29.96 10.45
CA THR A 139 -5.93 -29.85 11.93
C THR A 139 -5.81 -28.38 12.29
N PRO A 140 -6.92 -27.62 12.33
CA PRO A 140 -6.89 -26.20 12.63
C PRO A 140 -6.30 -25.89 14.00
N GLY A 141 -5.59 -24.76 14.11
CA GLY A 141 -5.14 -24.19 15.38
C GLY A 141 -3.77 -24.63 15.87
N THR A 142 -3.09 -25.52 15.15
CA THR A 142 -1.73 -25.97 15.52
C THR A 142 -0.62 -25.16 14.87
N MET A 143 -0.87 -24.61 13.69
CA MET A 143 0.06 -23.73 12.98
C MET A 143 -0.10 -22.29 13.44
N THR A 144 1.02 -21.57 13.53
CA THR A 144 1.00 -20.13 13.67
C THR A 144 1.63 -19.43 12.47
N TRP A 145 1.09 -18.28 12.14
CA TRP A 145 1.55 -17.47 11.04
C TRP A 145 1.46 -15.97 11.34
N LEU A 146 2.09 -15.17 10.51
CA LEU A 146 2.04 -13.71 10.58
C LEU A 146 1.72 -13.13 9.20
N TYR A 147 1.21 -11.90 9.21
CA TYR A 147 1.13 -11.09 8.01
C TYR A 147 1.57 -9.66 8.25
N ARG A 148 1.95 -9.02 7.18
CA ARG A 148 2.11 -7.56 7.05
C ARG A 148 1.50 -7.15 5.72
N ALA A 149 0.82 -6.00 5.71
CA ALA A 149 0.29 -5.42 4.49
C ALA A 149 0.53 -3.91 4.50
N VAL A 150 0.77 -3.34 3.34
CA VAL A 150 1.02 -1.92 3.13
C VAL A 150 0.26 -1.44 1.92
N ALA A 151 -0.32 -0.25 2.01
CA ALA A 151 -0.84 0.49 0.86
C ALA A 151 -0.22 1.88 0.84
N GLN A 152 0.21 2.33 -0.34
CA GLN A 152 0.88 3.61 -0.55
C GLN A 152 0.34 4.25 -1.81
N LEU A 153 -0.05 5.54 -1.72
CA LEU A 153 -0.40 6.35 -2.88
C LEU A 153 0.86 6.60 -3.73
N LEU A 154 0.77 6.33 -5.00
CA LEU A 154 1.81 6.66 -5.99
C LEU A 154 1.55 8.10 -6.47
N ALA A 155 2.55 8.96 -6.35
CA ALA A 155 2.45 10.37 -6.74
C ALA A 155 2.54 10.55 -8.27
#